data_bdf5a48d962e65243ee398090b6788cb
#
_entry.id   bdf5a48d962e65243ee398090b6788cb
#
_cell.length_a   1.000
_cell.length_b   1.000
_cell.length_c   1.000
_cell.angle_alpha   90.00
_cell.angle_beta   90.00
_cell.angle_gamma   90.00
#
_symmetry.space_group_name_H-M   'P 1'
#
loop_
_entity.id
_entity.type
_entity.pdbx_description
1 polymer ?
#
loop_
_entity_poly.entity_id
_entity_poly.type
_entity_poly.pdbx_seq_one_letter_code
_entity_poly.pdbx_strand_id
1 'polypeptide(L)'
;MKKILFLSLALFTLLSMKTDKPAYRLFDQNGKNASYKDLIKEASEADIVFFGELHDNPICHWLEYEITADLYAAKGKKLVLGAEMFEADNQLIVNEYLAGLIKEKDFESQARLWPNYKTDYKRLLNFARDSSLKFIATNIPRRYAAMVNKSGFEALNTLEKEAYQFIAPLPLKYDSTLSCYADMYKMMGDSPTHVTRNIACAQDSKDATMAYFILKNFSKGKTFLHFNGSYHSDRFQSILWHLKQADPSLKIVTISSTEQKQLEDLEKKSEGLANFIIVIPETMSKSQ
;
A
#
# COMPACT_ATOMS: atom_id res chain seq x y z
N MET A 1 21.30 35.09 -49.38
CA MET A 1 20.73 35.48 -48.06
C MET A 1 19.39 34.89 -47.74
N LYS A 2 18.52 34.49 -48.69
CA LYS A 2 17.16 33.92 -48.38
C LYS A 2 17.17 32.47 -47.88
N LYS A 3 18.20 31.67 -48.06
CA LYS A 3 18.27 30.26 -47.62
C LYS A 3 18.65 30.09 -46.15
N ILE A 4 19.30 31.05 -45.51
CA ILE A 4 19.71 31.00 -44.10
C ILE A 4 18.53 31.33 -43.18
N LEU A 5 17.57 32.15 -43.64
CA LEU A 5 16.39 32.54 -42.87
C LEU A 5 15.38 31.37 -42.69
N PHE A 6 15.33 30.45 -43.67
CA PHE A 6 14.46 29.26 -43.56
C PHE A 6 14.99 28.19 -42.61
N LEU A 7 16.30 28.09 -42.47
CA LEU A 7 16.92 27.11 -41.55
C LEU A 7 16.77 27.51 -40.09
N SER A 8 16.84 28.81 -39.78
CA SER A 8 16.64 29.32 -38.43
C SER A 8 15.16 29.26 -37.96
N LEU A 9 14.21 29.38 -38.89
CA LEU A 9 12.78 29.23 -38.54
C LEU A 9 12.39 27.77 -38.28
N ALA A 10 12.97 26.81 -38.98
CA ALA A 10 12.75 25.39 -38.75
C ALA A 10 13.37 24.90 -37.42
N LEU A 11 14.49 25.52 -36.99
CA LEU A 11 15.12 25.18 -35.70
C LEU A 11 14.31 25.73 -34.53
N PHE A 12 13.63 26.88 -34.69
CA PHE A 12 12.77 27.48 -33.63
C PHE A 12 11.45 26.72 -33.47
N THR A 13 10.91 26.09 -34.50
CA THR A 13 9.67 25.30 -34.40
C THR A 13 9.88 23.96 -33.70
N LEU A 14 11.10 23.40 -33.68
CA LEU A 14 11.43 22.19 -32.95
C LEU A 14 11.57 22.40 -31.45
N LEU A 15 11.82 23.64 -31.00
CA LEU A 15 11.88 23.99 -29.56
C LEU A 15 10.52 24.25 -28.93
N SER A 16 9.45 24.30 -29.72
CA SER A 16 8.07 24.55 -29.23
C SER A 16 7.22 23.27 -29.11
N MET A 17 7.80 22.11 -29.18
CA MET A 17 7.07 20.88 -28.85
C MET A 17 6.85 20.84 -27.34
N LYS A 18 5.60 21.02 -26.93
CA LYS A 18 5.23 20.78 -25.54
C LYS A 18 5.64 19.36 -25.20
N THR A 19 6.41 19.21 -24.13
CA THR A 19 6.75 17.89 -23.60
C THR A 19 5.44 17.13 -23.26
N ASP A 20 5.43 15.85 -23.53
CA ASP A 20 4.33 14.99 -23.09
C ASP A 20 4.10 15.17 -21.60
N LYS A 21 2.82 15.08 -21.17
CA LYS A 21 2.45 15.10 -19.76
C LYS A 21 1.98 13.72 -19.34
N PRO A 22 2.89 12.83 -18.95
CA PRO A 22 2.50 11.51 -18.49
C PRO A 22 1.71 11.62 -17.18
N ALA A 23 0.74 10.71 -17.00
CA ALA A 23 -0.04 10.64 -15.76
C ALA A 23 0.81 10.10 -14.60
N TYR A 24 1.83 9.32 -14.88
CA TYR A 24 2.83 8.82 -13.93
C TYR A 24 4.12 8.41 -14.65
N ARG A 25 5.17 8.20 -13.88
CA ARG A 25 6.41 7.56 -14.28
C ARG A 25 6.77 6.45 -13.30
N LEU A 26 7.49 5.45 -13.78
CA LEU A 26 7.96 4.33 -12.98
C LEU A 26 9.48 4.33 -12.92
N PHE A 27 10.02 4.23 -11.71
CA PHE A 27 11.45 4.16 -11.45
C PHE A 27 11.79 2.91 -10.63
N ASP A 28 13.03 2.45 -10.74
CA ASP A 28 13.60 1.47 -9.81
C ASP A 28 14.05 2.17 -8.51
N GLN A 29 14.48 1.38 -7.54
CA GLN A 29 14.97 1.86 -6.24
C GLN A 29 16.16 2.85 -6.33
N ASN A 30 16.89 2.87 -7.45
CA ASN A 30 18.07 3.70 -7.69
C ASN A 30 17.75 4.94 -8.54
N GLY A 31 16.48 5.20 -8.83
CA GLY A 31 16.03 6.33 -9.64
C GLY A 31 16.19 6.15 -11.16
N LYS A 32 16.45 4.94 -11.65
CA LYS A 32 16.45 4.67 -13.10
C LYS A 32 15.04 4.37 -13.58
N ASN A 33 14.72 4.83 -14.79
CA ASN A 33 13.44 4.48 -15.41
C ASN A 33 13.23 2.97 -15.43
N ALA A 34 12.08 2.51 -14.95
CA ALA A 34 11.65 1.13 -14.97
C ALA A 34 10.46 0.95 -15.91
N SER A 35 10.21 -0.27 -16.36
CA SER A 35 9.03 -0.57 -17.17
C SER A 35 7.95 -1.27 -16.34
N TYR A 36 6.70 -1.03 -16.71
CA TYR A 36 5.57 -1.76 -16.11
C TYR A 36 5.70 -3.28 -16.33
N LYS A 37 6.27 -3.69 -17.47
CA LYS A 37 6.52 -5.11 -17.76
C LYS A 37 7.50 -5.74 -16.78
N ASP A 38 8.57 -5.02 -16.42
CA ASP A 38 9.55 -5.52 -15.45
C ASP A 38 8.93 -5.62 -14.06
N LEU A 39 8.12 -4.63 -13.67
CA LEU A 39 7.35 -4.67 -12.43
C LEU A 39 6.48 -5.93 -12.35
N ILE A 40 5.64 -6.19 -13.36
CA ILE A 40 4.74 -7.36 -13.36
C ILE A 40 5.55 -8.66 -13.36
N LYS A 41 6.65 -8.73 -14.10
CA LYS A 41 7.53 -9.89 -14.08
C LYS A 41 8.06 -10.18 -12.68
N GLU A 42 8.68 -9.21 -12.02
CA GLU A 42 9.25 -9.39 -10.68
C GLU A 42 8.15 -9.68 -9.64
N ALA A 43 7.04 -8.95 -9.69
CA ALA A 43 5.89 -9.18 -8.81
C ALA A 43 5.29 -10.58 -8.97
N SER A 44 5.28 -11.12 -10.20
CA SER A 44 4.77 -12.48 -10.45
C SER A 44 5.68 -13.58 -9.89
N GLU A 45 6.96 -13.31 -9.65
CA GLU A 45 7.94 -14.25 -9.07
C GLU A 45 8.04 -14.12 -7.55
N ALA A 46 7.41 -13.11 -6.95
CA ALA A 46 7.44 -12.85 -5.52
C ALA A 46 6.45 -13.73 -4.74
N ASP A 47 6.79 -13.97 -3.46
CA ASP A 47 5.89 -14.56 -2.47
C ASP A 47 4.87 -13.51 -1.99
N ILE A 48 5.34 -12.29 -1.72
CA ILE A 48 4.52 -11.18 -1.26
C ILE A 48 4.85 -9.95 -2.10
N VAL A 49 3.81 -9.24 -2.54
CA VAL A 49 3.89 -7.97 -3.25
C VAL A 49 3.16 -6.91 -2.42
N PHE A 50 3.81 -5.79 -2.15
CA PHE A 50 3.20 -4.63 -1.53
C PHE A 50 2.95 -3.55 -2.57
N PHE A 51 1.73 -3.02 -2.57
CA PHE A 51 1.39 -1.79 -3.27
C PHE A 51 1.16 -0.70 -2.22
N GLY A 52 2.14 0.19 -2.09
CA GLY A 52 2.10 1.38 -1.23
C GLY A 52 1.43 2.54 -1.96
N GLU A 53 0.20 2.83 -1.60
CA GLU A 53 -0.62 3.86 -2.22
C GLU A 53 -0.54 5.23 -1.52
N LEU A 54 -1.00 6.25 -2.23
CA LEU A 54 -1.49 7.50 -1.67
C LEU A 54 -3.01 7.39 -1.64
N HIS A 55 -3.60 7.34 -0.45
CA HIS A 55 -5.00 6.96 -0.21
C HIS A 55 -6.06 7.77 -0.96
N ASP A 56 -5.71 8.94 -1.46
CA ASP A 56 -6.59 9.86 -2.16
C ASP A 56 -6.18 10.05 -3.63
N ASN A 57 -5.30 9.19 -4.16
CA ASN A 57 -4.76 9.38 -5.51
C ASN A 57 -5.35 8.40 -6.51
N PRO A 58 -6.14 8.88 -7.50
CA PRO A 58 -6.84 8.01 -8.45
C PRO A 58 -5.90 7.20 -9.37
N ILE A 59 -4.65 7.66 -9.58
CA ILE A 59 -3.66 6.89 -10.35
C ILE A 59 -3.21 5.65 -9.56
N CYS A 60 -3.05 5.77 -8.23
CA CYS A 60 -2.77 4.62 -7.38
C CYS A 60 -3.88 3.57 -7.53
N HIS A 61 -5.15 3.95 -7.34
CA HIS A 61 -6.27 3.01 -7.37
C HIS A 61 -6.52 2.39 -8.75
N TRP A 62 -6.21 3.13 -9.81
CA TRP A 62 -6.21 2.58 -11.15
C TRP A 62 -5.09 1.53 -11.33
N LEU A 63 -3.85 1.84 -10.91
CA LEU A 63 -2.72 0.91 -11.02
C LEU A 63 -2.86 -0.31 -10.12
N GLU A 64 -3.45 -0.19 -8.94
CA GLU A 64 -3.81 -1.31 -8.08
C GLU A 64 -4.66 -2.33 -8.82
N TYR A 65 -5.67 -1.85 -9.54
CA TYR A 65 -6.55 -2.71 -10.34
C TYR A 65 -5.79 -3.35 -11.50
N GLU A 66 -5.03 -2.57 -12.28
CA GLU A 66 -4.28 -3.08 -13.45
C GLU A 66 -3.26 -4.15 -13.01
N ILE A 67 -2.48 -3.88 -11.95
CA ILE A 67 -1.52 -4.84 -11.40
C ILE A 67 -2.23 -6.09 -10.87
N THR A 68 -3.39 -5.94 -10.23
CA THR A 68 -4.19 -7.09 -9.77
C THR A 68 -4.63 -7.95 -10.94
N ALA A 69 -5.13 -7.35 -12.01
CA ALA A 69 -5.58 -8.06 -13.21
C ALA A 69 -4.43 -8.81 -13.90
N ASP A 70 -3.27 -8.16 -14.05
CA ASP A 70 -2.10 -8.76 -14.69
C ASP A 70 -1.47 -9.88 -13.83
N LEU A 71 -1.40 -9.69 -12.52
CA LEU A 71 -0.97 -10.75 -11.61
C LEU A 71 -1.97 -11.92 -11.59
N TYR A 72 -3.27 -11.65 -11.67
CA TYR A 72 -4.26 -12.71 -11.81
C TYR A 72 -4.11 -13.47 -13.14
N ALA A 73 -3.86 -12.78 -14.23
CA ALA A 73 -3.58 -13.43 -15.52
C ALA A 73 -2.35 -14.35 -15.44
N ALA A 74 -1.32 -13.96 -14.69
CA ALA A 74 -0.10 -14.75 -14.52
C ALA A 74 -0.24 -15.90 -13.50
N LYS A 75 -0.98 -15.71 -12.42
CA LYS A 75 -1.01 -16.61 -11.24
C LYS A 75 -2.34 -17.35 -11.07
N GLY A 76 -3.43 -16.85 -11.66
CA GLY A 76 -4.77 -17.41 -11.48
C GLY A 76 -5.17 -17.47 -10.01
N LYS A 77 -5.75 -18.56 -9.58
CA LYS A 77 -6.18 -18.82 -8.18
C LYS A 77 -5.05 -18.90 -7.14
N LYS A 78 -3.79 -18.82 -7.57
CA LYS A 78 -2.64 -18.71 -6.65
C LYS A 78 -2.42 -17.29 -6.14
N LEU A 79 -3.12 -16.29 -6.71
CA LEU A 79 -3.13 -14.93 -6.19
C LEU A 79 -4.06 -14.85 -4.97
N VAL A 80 -3.58 -14.21 -3.91
CA VAL A 80 -4.35 -13.86 -2.70
C VAL A 80 -4.26 -12.33 -2.56
N LEU A 81 -5.37 -11.68 -2.32
CA LEU A 81 -5.42 -10.23 -2.10
C LEU A 81 -5.60 -9.93 -0.62
N GLY A 82 -5.08 -8.82 -0.16
CA GLY A 82 -5.32 -8.30 1.18
C GLY A 82 -5.12 -6.80 1.24
N ALA A 83 -5.76 -6.14 2.19
CA ALA A 83 -5.69 -4.69 2.28
C ALA A 83 -5.76 -4.16 3.71
N GLU A 84 -5.00 -3.07 3.94
CA GLU A 84 -5.05 -2.24 5.16
C GLU A 84 -6.45 -1.67 5.40
N MET A 85 -7.14 -1.28 4.34
CA MET A 85 -8.43 -0.59 4.39
C MET A 85 -9.57 -1.44 4.96
N PHE A 86 -9.31 -2.72 5.23
CA PHE A 86 -10.25 -3.64 5.86
C PHE A 86 -9.71 -4.14 7.20
N GLU A 87 -10.46 -3.87 8.27
CA GLU A 87 -10.12 -4.32 9.62
C GLU A 87 -10.41 -5.82 9.78
N ALA A 88 -9.56 -6.55 10.49
CA ALA A 88 -9.59 -8.02 10.61
C ALA A 88 -10.93 -8.57 11.17
N ASP A 89 -11.63 -7.81 12.00
CA ASP A 89 -12.94 -8.19 12.51
C ASP A 89 -14.10 -8.02 11.51
N ASN A 90 -13.82 -7.49 10.31
CA ASN A 90 -14.75 -7.52 9.19
C ASN A 90 -14.54 -8.74 8.27
N GLN A 91 -13.59 -9.63 8.55
CA GLN A 91 -13.29 -10.74 7.63
C GLN A 91 -14.51 -11.63 7.34
N LEU A 92 -15.37 -11.85 8.33
CA LEU A 92 -16.56 -12.70 8.12
C LEU A 92 -17.49 -12.10 7.06
N ILE A 93 -17.86 -10.83 7.21
CA ILE A 93 -18.77 -10.16 6.27
C ILE A 93 -18.11 -9.98 4.87
N VAL A 94 -16.79 -9.79 4.80
CA VAL A 94 -16.04 -9.82 3.53
C VAL A 94 -16.19 -11.18 2.86
N ASN A 95 -16.01 -12.28 3.59
CA ASN A 95 -16.14 -13.63 3.05
C ASN A 95 -17.57 -13.92 2.55
N GLU A 96 -18.59 -13.49 3.28
CA GLU A 96 -20.00 -13.66 2.90
C GLU A 96 -20.33 -12.88 1.62
N TYR A 97 -19.78 -11.68 1.47
CA TYR A 97 -19.93 -10.89 0.26
C TYR A 97 -19.21 -11.53 -0.94
N LEU A 98 -17.97 -11.97 -0.76
CA LEU A 98 -17.19 -12.64 -1.81
C LEU A 98 -17.85 -13.96 -2.26
N ALA A 99 -18.49 -14.68 -1.34
CA ALA A 99 -19.24 -15.89 -1.63
C ALA A 99 -20.63 -15.64 -2.25
N GLY A 100 -21.06 -14.37 -2.38
CA GLY A 100 -22.39 -14.02 -2.91
C GLY A 100 -23.55 -14.36 -1.97
N LEU A 101 -23.27 -14.60 -0.68
CA LEU A 101 -24.30 -14.91 0.34
C LEU A 101 -25.10 -13.68 0.74
N ILE A 102 -24.48 -12.51 0.69
CA ILE A 102 -25.12 -11.21 0.98
C ILE A 102 -24.98 -10.29 -0.23
N LYS A 103 -25.94 -9.36 -0.36
CA LYS A 103 -25.92 -8.36 -1.41
C LYS A 103 -24.92 -7.24 -1.10
N GLU A 104 -24.48 -6.55 -2.13
CA GLU A 104 -23.58 -5.41 -1.99
C GLU A 104 -24.12 -4.33 -1.02
N LYS A 105 -25.42 -4.03 -1.10
CA LYS A 105 -26.06 -3.06 -0.20
C LYS A 105 -25.94 -3.47 1.26
N ASP A 106 -26.09 -4.76 1.57
CA ASP A 106 -26.03 -5.28 2.92
C ASP A 106 -24.58 -5.23 3.43
N PHE A 107 -23.62 -5.62 2.57
CA PHE A 107 -22.20 -5.47 2.85
C PHE A 107 -21.82 -4.02 3.15
N GLU A 108 -22.17 -3.07 2.26
CA GLU A 108 -21.85 -1.65 2.43
C GLU A 108 -22.49 -1.01 3.67
N SER A 109 -23.63 -1.53 4.14
CA SER A 109 -24.33 -1.00 5.31
C SER A 109 -23.79 -1.53 6.64
N GLN A 110 -23.14 -2.69 6.65
CA GLN A 110 -22.74 -3.39 7.86
C GLN A 110 -21.24 -3.47 8.08
N ALA A 111 -20.43 -3.49 6.98
CA ALA A 111 -18.99 -3.43 7.07
C ALA A 111 -18.51 -2.04 7.47
N ARG A 112 -17.45 -1.98 8.29
CA ARG A 112 -16.76 -0.70 8.57
C ARG A 112 -15.84 -0.37 7.41
N LEU A 113 -16.37 0.41 6.48
CA LEU A 113 -15.65 0.82 5.27
C LEU A 113 -15.07 2.22 5.43
N TRP A 114 -14.00 2.46 4.73
CA TRP A 114 -13.43 3.80 4.60
C TRP A 114 -14.36 4.71 3.77
N PRO A 115 -14.33 6.04 3.98
CA PRO A 115 -15.23 6.97 3.28
C PRO A 115 -15.14 6.87 1.75
N ASN A 116 -13.94 6.64 1.22
CA ASN A 116 -13.63 6.50 -0.21
C ASN A 116 -13.78 5.05 -0.73
N TYR A 117 -14.35 4.13 0.04
CA TYR A 117 -14.51 2.73 -0.40
C TYR A 117 -15.17 2.62 -1.78
N LYS A 118 -16.24 3.38 -2.02
CA LYS A 118 -17.03 3.28 -3.26
C LYS A 118 -16.26 3.70 -4.49
N THR A 119 -15.41 4.70 -4.38
CA THR A 119 -14.63 5.25 -5.47
C THR A 119 -13.34 4.46 -5.70
N ASP A 120 -12.68 4.03 -4.62
CA ASP A 120 -11.29 3.61 -4.67
C ASP A 120 -11.14 2.09 -4.46
N TYR A 121 -11.78 1.49 -3.47
CA TYR A 121 -11.51 0.09 -3.08
C TYR A 121 -12.56 -0.93 -3.53
N LYS A 122 -13.77 -0.49 -3.82
CA LYS A 122 -14.86 -1.37 -4.25
C LYS A 122 -14.51 -2.20 -5.48
N ARG A 123 -13.79 -1.59 -6.43
CA ARG A 123 -13.40 -2.24 -7.67
C ARG A 123 -12.46 -3.43 -7.42
N LEU A 124 -11.53 -3.31 -6.46
CA LEU A 124 -10.64 -4.40 -6.08
C LEU A 124 -11.39 -5.55 -5.39
N LEU A 125 -12.28 -5.22 -4.46
CA LEU A 125 -13.07 -6.23 -3.77
C LEU A 125 -14.00 -6.97 -4.73
N ASN A 126 -14.63 -6.26 -5.67
CA ASN A 126 -15.46 -6.88 -6.71
C ASN A 126 -14.63 -7.74 -7.65
N PHE A 127 -13.42 -7.32 -8.01
CA PHE A 127 -12.50 -8.18 -8.77
C PHE A 127 -12.22 -9.50 -8.04
N ALA A 128 -11.97 -9.44 -6.73
CA ALA A 128 -11.77 -10.66 -5.94
C ALA A 128 -13.00 -11.57 -5.96
N ARG A 129 -14.21 -11.02 -5.80
CA ARG A 129 -15.48 -11.75 -5.88
C ARG A 129 -15.65 -12.41 -7.25
N ASP A 130 -15.56 -11.64 -8.33
CA ASP A 130 -15.83 -12.08 -9.69
C ASP A 130 -14.77 -13.10 -10.17
N SER A 131 -13.54 -12.95 -9.69
CA SER A 131 -12.45 -13.91 -9.91
C SER A 131 -12.40 -15.04 -8.88
N SER A 132 -13.31 -15.09 -7.90
CA SER A 132 -13.31 -16.04 -6.77
C SER A 132 -11.93 -16.14 -6.09
N LEU A 133 -11.30 -15.02 -5.83
CA LEU A 133 -10.05 -14.91 -5.06
C LEU A 133 -10.37 -14.70 -3.58
N LYS A 134 -9.40 -15.07 -2.73
CA LYS A 134 -9.42 -14.62 -1.34
C LYS A 134 -9.08 -13.16 -1.26
N PHE A 135 -9.80 -12.43 -0.41
CA PHE A 135 -9.47 -11.06 -0.03
C PHE A 135 -9.42 -11.00 1.51
N ILE A 136 -8.26 -10.64 2.03
CA ILE A 136 -7.97 -10.69 3.47
C ILE A 136 -8.04 -9.29 4.07
N ALA A 137 -8.88 -9.11 5.06
CA ALA A 137 -8.91 -7.95 5.93
C ALA A 137 -7.72 -8.05 6.91
N THR A 138 -6.71 -7.20 6.72
CA THR A 138 -5.42 -7.40 7.40
C THR A 138 -5.19 -6.45 8.56
N ASN A 139 -5.90 -5.30 8.61
CA ASN A 139 -5.60 -4.28 9.61
C ASN A 139 -6.16 -4.63 10.99
N ILE A 140 -5.49 -4.17 12.04
CA ILE A 140 -6.02 -4.21 13.40
C ILE A 140 -7.31 -3.39 13.47
N PRO A 141 -8.35 -3.82 14.21
CA PRO A 141 -9.52 -2.98 14.46
C PRO A 141 -9.13 -1.61 15.00
N ARG A 142 -9.59 -0.53 14.36
CA ARG A 142 -9.22 0.86 14.69
C ARG A 142 -9.34 1.18 16.17
N ARG A 143 -10.35 0.62 16.87
CA ARG A 143 -10.52 0.81 18.30
C ARG A 143 -9.35 0.30 19.13
N TYR A 144 -8.69 -0.79 18.71
CA TYR A 144 -7.53 -1.34 19.42
C TYR A 144 -6.26 -0.53 19.12
N ALA A 145 -6.05 -0.10 17.89
CA ALA A 145 -4.98 0.85 17.59
C ALA A 145 -5.14 2.17 18.36
N ALA A 146 -6.39 2.65 18.54
CA ALA A 146 -6.67 3.83 19.36
C ALA A 146 -6.36 3.59 20.85
N MET A 147 -6.59 2.38 21.38
CA MET A 147 -6.19 2.01 22.75
C MET A 147 -4.67 2.06 22.90
N VAL A 148 -3.93 1.50 21.92
CA VAL A 148 -2.46 1.57 21.91
C VAL A 148 -1.98 3.01 21.84
N ASN A 149 -2.57 3.84 20.97
CA ASN A 149 -2.22 5.26 20.88
C ASN A 149 -2.41 6.01 22.21
N LYS A 150 -3.46 5.67 22.97
CA LYS A 150 -3.75 6.29 24.26
C LYS A 150 -2.84 5.78 25.38
N SER A 151 -2.58 4.47 25.44
CA SER A 151 -2.05 3.83 26.65
C SER A 151 -0.87 2.87 26.39
N GLY A 152 -0.33 2.81 25.16
CA GLY A 152 0.77 1.90 24.80
C GLY A 152 0.30 0.46 24.55
N PHE A 153 1.24 -0.42 24.22
CA PHE A 153 0.96 -1.82 23.88
C PHE A 153 0.26 -2.60 25.02
N GLU A 154 0.55 -2.25 26.28
CA GLU A 154 -0.03 -2.92 27.45
C GLU A 154 -1.56 -2.84 27.48
N ALA A 155 -2.16 -1.84 26.81
CA ALA A 155 -3.61 -1.74 26.68
C ALA A 155 -4.22 -2.96 25.99
N LEU A 156 -3.49 -3.64 25.11
CA LEU A 156 -3.97 -4.83 24.42
C LEU A 156 -4.13 -6.04 25.36
N ASN A 157 -3.42 -6.07 26.50
CA ASN A 157 -3.54 -7.15 27.47
C ASN A 157 -4.88 -7.12 28.24
N THR A 158 -5.65 -6.03 28.14
CA THR A 158 -6.95 -5.87 28.76
C THR A 158 -8.12 -6.30 27.88
N LEU A 159 -7.84 -6.76 26.67
CA LEU A 159 -8.86 -7.19 25.73
C LEU A 159 -9.53 -8.50 26.17
N GLU A 160 -10.80 -8.65 25.86
CA GLU A 160 -11.51 -9.93 25.98
C GLU A 160 -10.88 -10.98 25.07
N LYS A 161 -10.97 -12.25 25.47
CA LYS A 161 -10.30 -13.38 24.82
C LYS A 161 -10.63 -13.47 23.32
N GLU A 162 -11.86 -13.18 22.97
CA GLU A 162 -12.37 -13.22 21.59
C GLU A 162 -11.74 -12.16 20.69
N ALA A 163 -11.21 -11.08 21.26
CA ALA A 163 -10.57 -10.00 20.52
C ALA A 163 -9.18 -10.38 19.98
N TYR A 164 -8.49 -11.29 20.65
CA TYR A 164 -7.13 -11.69 20.25
C TYR A 164 -7.07 -12.35 18.86
N GLN A 165 -8.18 -12.87 18.35
CA GLN A 165 -8.23 -13.40 16.98
C GLN A 165 -8.10 -12.33 15.89
N PHE A 166 -8.25 -11.05 16.23
CA PHE A 166 -8.24 -9.91 15.31
C PHE A 166 -6.95 -9.07 15.36
N ILE A 167 -5.97 -9.51 16.13
CA ILE A 167 -4.69 -8.83 16.30
C ILE A 167 -3.52 -9.81 16.15
N ALA A 168 -2.32 -9.30 15.95
CA ALA A 168 -1.12 -10.11 16.04
C ALA A 168 -0.96 -10.69 17.46
N PRO A 169 -0.34 -11.88 17.61
CA PRO A 169 -0.06 -12.47 18.94
C PRO A 169 0.77 -11.52 19.80
N LEU A 170 0.39 -11.45 21.09
CA LEU A 170 1.10 -10.64 22.08
C LEU A 170 2.24 -11.45 22.76
N PRO A 171 3.30 -10.81 23.21
CA PRO A 171 3.58 -9.36 23.10
C PRO A 171 4.03 -8.98 21.69
N LEU A 172 3.65 -7.79 21.22
CA LEU A 172 4.13 -7.27 19.94
C LEU A 172 5.64 -6.98 20.02
N LYS A 173 6.36 -7.33 18.96
CA LYS A 173 7.75 -6.89 18.78
C LYS A 173 7.75 -5.47 18.25
N TYR A 174 8.63 -4.62 18.75
CA TYR A 174 8.74 -3.23 18.34
C TYR A 174 10.17 -2.76 18.34
N ASP A 175 10.59 -2.08 17.29
CA ASP A 175 11.89 -1.44 17.19
C ASP A 175 11.71 0.05 16.92
N SER A 176 11.82 0.86 17.98
CA SER A 176 11.68 2.31 17.91
C SER A 176 12.79 3.02 17.12
N THR A 177 13.85 2.32 16.74
CA THR A 177 14.97 2.89 15.97
C THR A 177 14.72 2.88 14.47
N LEU A 178 13.73 2.12 14.00
CA LEU A 178 13.31 2.16 12.60
C LEU A 178 12.88 3.57 12.21
N SER A 179 13.37 4.06 11.07
CA SER A 179 13.11 5.44 10.65
C SER A 179 11.61 5.71 10.45
N CYS A 180 10.82 4.73 10.02
CA CYS A 180 9.37 4.83 9.89
C CYS A 180 8.68 5.24 11.21
N TYR A 181 9.19 4.78 12.36
CA TYR A 181 8.64 5.15 13.67
C TYR A 181 9.36 6.34 14.29
N ALA A 182 10.69 6.40 14.17
CA ALA A 182 11.50 7.50 14.69
C ALA A 182 11.12 8.86 14.06
N ASP A 183 10.82 8.87 12.76
CA ASP A 183 10.45 10.10 12.06
C ASP A 183 9.04 10.58 12.42
N MET A 184 8.13 9.69 12.84
CA MET A 184 6.82 10.11 13.38
C MET A 184 6.97 11.00 14.62
N TYR A 185 7.92 10.69 15.49
CA TYR A 185 8.20 11.53 16.67
C TYR A 185 8.79 12.88 16.28
N LYS A 186 9.67 12.93 15.26
CA LYS A 186 10.27 14.19 14.76
C LYS A 186 9.23 15.12 14.14
N MET A 187 8.26 14.56 13.40
CA MET A 187 7.19 15.35 12.76
C MET A 187 6.27 16.06 13.78
N MET A 188 6.23 15.59 15.01
CA MET A 188 5.31 16.09 16.05
C MET A 188 5.89 17.22 16.92
N GLY A 189 7.17 17.56 16.75
CA GLY A 189 7.84 18.66 17.46
C GLY A 189 8.10 18.39 18.96
N ASP A 190 8.57 19.42 19.68
CA ASP A 190 9.10 19.33 21.04
C ASP A 190 8.06 19.21 22.18
N SER A 191 6.77 19.21 21.87
CA SER A 191 5.71 19.14 22.89
C SER A 191 4.85 17.87 22.77
N PRO A 192 5.38 16.69 23.17
CA PRO A 192 4.63 15.45 23.07
C PRO A 192 3.48 15.45 24.08
N THR A 193 2.25 15.46 23.56
CA THR A 193 1.06 15.08 24.35
C THR A 193 1.07 13.57 24.56
N HIS A 194 0.26 13.05 25.52
CA HIS A 194 0.13 11.60 25.70
C HIS A 194 -0.34 10.86 24.44
N VAL A 195 -1.08 11.54 23.56
CA VAL A 195 -1.54 11.01 22.26
C VAL A 195 -0.37 10.85 21.29
N THR A 196 0.60 11.78 21.31
CA THR A 196 1.77 11.75 20.42
C THR A 196 2.82 10.72 20.83
N ARG A 197 2.98 10.47 22.14
CA ARG A 197 4.00 9.54 22.67
C ARG A 197 3.85 8.11 22.17
N ASN A 198 2.62 7.63 21.94
CA ASN A 198 2.34 6.26 21.54
C ASN A 198 1.90 6.12 20.08
N ILE A 199 2.01 7.16 19.26
CA ILE A 199 1.54 7.09 17.86
C ILE A 199 2.32 6.07 17.06
N ALA A 200 3.65 6.00 17.25
CA ALA A 200 4.48 5.00 16.60
C ALA A 200 4.13 3.57 17.09
N CYS A 201 3.80 3.40 18.37
CA CYS A 201 3.31 2.12 18.88
C CYS A 201 1.97 1.72 18.26
N ALA A 202 1.06 2.70 18.06
CA ALA A 202 -0.21 2.45 17.38
C ALA A 202 0.01 2.08 15.91
N GLN A 203 0.95 2.74 15.23
CA GLN A 203 1.33 2.40 13.86
C GLN A 203 1.93 1.00 13.80
N ASP A 204 2.88 0.69 14.68
CA ASP A 204 3.48 -0.65 14.77
C ASP A 204 2.43 -1.74 15.03
N SER A 205 1.43 -1.48 15.88
CA SER A 205 0.36 -2.45 16.12
C SER A 205 -0.44 -2.79 14.86
N LYS A 206 -0.58 -1.83 13.93
CA LYS A 206 -1.16 -2.07 12.61
C LYS A 206 -0.21 -2.92 11.75
N ASP A 207 1.06 -2.52 11.68
CA ASP A 207 2.09 -3.20 10.89
C ASP A 207 2.26 -4.66 11.31
N ALA A 208 2.37 -4.92 12.61
CA ALA A 208 2.45 -6.25 13.19
C ALA A 208 1.21 -7.10 12.85
N THR A 209 0.02 -6.50 12.95
CA THR A 209 -1.23 -7.21 12.67
C THR A 209 -1.39 -7.50 11.17
N MET A 210 -1.06 -6.56 10.30
CA MET A 210 -1.06 -6.79 8.86
C MET A 210 -0.06 -7.89 8.47
N ALA A 211 1.16 -7.85 8.99
CA ALA A 211 2.16 -8.88 8.77
C ALA A 211 1.67 -10.27 9.23
N TYR A 212 1.04 -10.35 10.40
CA TYR A 212 0.47 -11.59 10.93
C TYR A 212 -0.59 -12.18 10.01
N PHE A 213 -1.56 -11.36 9.54
CA PHE A 213 -2.62 -11.85 8.66
C PHE A 213 -2.11 -12.19 7.26
N ILE A 214 -1.10 -11.50 6.75
CA ILE A 214 -0.42 -11.87 5.51
C ILE A 214 0.18 -13.28 5.66
N LEU A 215 1.01 -13.51 6.68
CA LEU A 215 1.65 -14.81 6.92
C LEU A 215 0.63 -15.93 7.17
N LYS A 216 -0.42 -15.66 7.94
CA LYS A 216 -1.48 -16.63 8.23
C LYS A 216 -2.23 -17.10 6.97
N ASN A 217 -2.30 -16.27 5.94
CA ASN A 217 -3.02 -16.56 4.70
C ASN A 217 -2.11 -16.82 3.50
N PHE A 218 -0.80 -16.61 3.65
CA PHE A 218 0.20 -16.99 2.67
C PHE A 218 0.50 -18.49 2.74
N SER A 219 0.81 -19.08 1.60
CA SER A 219 1.39 -20.41 1.52
C SER A 219 2.32 -20.49 0.32
N LYS A 220 3.41 -21.24 0.44
CA LYS A 220 4.41 -21.39 -0.62
C LYS A 220 3.78 -21.77 -1.97
N GLY A 221 4.23 -21.11 -3.03
CA GLY A 221 3.68 -21.28 -4.38
C GLY A 221 2.49 -20.39 -4.71
N LYS A 222 2.01 -19.59 -3.75
CA LYS A 222 1.07 -18.48 -3.97
C LYS A 222 1.82 -17.15 -4.00
N THR A 223 1.15 -16.12 -4.50
CA THR A 223 1.56 -14.72 -4.38
C THR A 223 0.51 -13.98 -3.58
N PHE A 224 0.92 -13.27 -2.53
CA PHE A 224 0.04 -12.42 -1.75
C PHE A 224 0.26 -10.96 -2.17
N LEU A 225 -0.75 -10.32 -2.78
CA LEU A 225 -0.72 -8.89 -3.12
C LEU A 225 -1.44 -8.12 -2.02
N HIS A 226 -0.71 -7.22 -1.36
CA HIS A 226 -1.21 -6.41 -0.26
C HIS A 226 -1.25 -4.92 -0.63
N PHE A 227 -2.39 -4.28 -0.38
CA PHE A 227 -2.61 -2.86 -0.59
C PHE A 227 -2.57 -2.13 0.75
N ASN A 228 -1.76 -1.09 0.83
CA ASN A 228 -1.59 -0.29 2.06
C ASN A 228 -1.12 1.12 1.72
N GLY A 229 -1.34 2.07 2.59
CA GLY A 229 -0.67 3.36 2.49
C GLY A 229 0.85 3.18 2.43
N SER A 230 1.53 3.92 1.56
CA SER A 230 2.96 3.73 1.25
C SER A 230 3.83 3.68 2.51
N TYR A 231 3.47 4.42 3.54
CA TYR A 231 4.18 4.49 4.82
C TYR A 231 4.32 3.13 5.53
N HIS A 232 3.42 2.18 5.28
CA HIS A 232 3.43 0.85 5.87
C HIS A 232 4.42 -0.12 5.20
N SER A 233 5.00 0.26 4.05
CA SER A 233 5.94 -0.59 3.28
C SER A 233 7.18 0.14 2.78
N ASP A 234 7.23 1.48 2.92
CA ASP A 234 8.34 2.30 2.46
C ASP A 234 9.65 1.92 3.14
N ARG A 235 10.73 2.04 2.39
CA ARG A 235 12.10 1.76 2.83
C ARG A 235 12.29 0.34 3.38
N PHE A 236 11.42 -0.60 2.98
CA PHE A 236 11.44 -2.00 3.42
C PHE A 236 11.31 -2.15 4.95
N GLN A 237 10.63 -1.21 5.60
CA GLN A 237 10.37 -1.17 7.04
C GLN A 237 8.92 -1.53 7.38
N SER A 238 8.44 -1.21 8.57
CA SER A 238 7.04 -1.38 8.99
C SER A 238 6.56 -2.84 8.84
N ILE A 239 5.58 -3.14 8.01
CA ILE A 239 5.08 -4.51 7.79
C ILE A 239 6.22 -5.44 7.37
N LEU A 240 7.13 -4.98 6.51
CA LEU A 240 8.22 -5.82 6.00
C LEU A 240 9.20 -6.23 7.09
N TRP A 241 9.46 -5.36 8.06
CA TRP A 241 10.29 -5.69 9.21
C TRP A 241 9.71 -6.88 9.99
N HIS A 242 8.41 -6.84 10.30
CA HIS A 242 7.72 -7.95 10.97
C HIS A 242 7.75 -9.24 10.16
N LEU A 243 7.52 -9.17 8.85
CA LEU A 243 7.60 -10.33 7.96
C LEU A 243 9.00 -10.95 7.98
N LYS A 244 10.05 -10.13 7.86
CA LYS A 244 11.43 -10.58 7.87
C LYS A 244 11.88 -11.15 9.21
N GLN A 245 11.32 -10.65 10.33
CA GLN A 245 11.52 -11.24 11.67
C GLN A 245 10.89 -12.64 11.78
N ALA A 246 9.80 -12.89 11.08
CA ALA A 246 9.10 -14.18 11.12
C ALA A 246 9.66 -15.18 10.10
N ASP A 247 9.94 -14.73 8.88
CA ASP A 247 10.52 -15.55 7.80
C ASP A 247 11.44 -14.70 6.89
N PRO A 248 12.74 -14.70 7.12
CA PRO A 248 13.71 -13.95 6.33
C PRO A 248 13.86 -14.47 4.89
N SER A 249 13.35 -15.67 4.57
CA SER A 249 13.46 -16.28 3.24
C SER A 249 12.41 -15.77 2.24
N LEU A 250 11.39 -15.04 2.70
CA LEU A 250 10.34 -14.50 1.84
C LEU A 250 10.91 -13.61 0.73
N LYS A 251 10.48 -13.89 -0.49
CA LYS A 251 10.72 -13.02 -1.64
C LYS A 251 9.65 -11.94 -1.68
N ILE A 252 10.04 -10.72 -1.34
CA ILE A 252 9.13 -9.58 -1.25
C ILE A 252 9.49 -8.58 -2.33
N VAL A 253 8.49 -8.11 -3.07
CA VAL A 253 8.58 -6.99 -4.00
C VAL A 253 7.69 -5.86 -3.47
N THR A 254 8.23 -4.64 -3.45
CA THR A 254 7.51 -3.45 -3.01
C THR A 254 7.34 -2.47 -4.16
N ILE A 255 6.17 -1.88 -4.22
CA ILE A 255 5.81 -0.76 -5.06
C ILE A 255 5.42 0.37 -4.13
N SER A 256 5.98 1.57 -4.31
CA SER A 256 5.61 2.75 -3.53
C SER A 256 5.18 3.86 -4.47
N SER A 257 4.25 4.69 -4.02
CA SER A 257 3.75 5.84 -4.76
C SER A 257 4.18 7.14 -4.08
N THR A 258 4.63 8.11 -4.87
CA THR A 258 5.04 9.43 -4.39
C THR A 258 4.61 10.51 -5.36
N GLU A 259 4.46 11.75 -4.86
CA GLU A 259 4.15 12.91 -5.68
C GLU A 259 5.35 13.83 -5.80
N GLN A 260 5.57 14.37 -7.00
CA GLN A 260 6.57 15.40 -7.24
C GLN A 260 6.18 16.31 -8.42
N LYS A 261 6.86 17.46 -8.53
CA LYS A 261 6.56 18.46 -9.57
C LYS A 261 6.98 18.02 -10.97
N GLN A 262 8.16 17.45 -11.07
CA GLN A 262 8.77 17.01 -12.32
C GLN A 262 8.80 15.48 -12.33
N LEU A 263 8.48 14.87 -13.46
CA LEU A 263 8.41 13.42 -13.58
C LEU A 263 9.59 12.83 -14.35
N GLU A 264 10.48 13.64 -14.87
CA GLU A 264 11.59 13.19 -15.71
C GLU A 264 12.60 12.36 -14.93
N ASP A 265 12.89 12.77 -13.71
CA ASP A 265 13.83 12.15 -12.80
C ASP A 265 13.21 11.94 -11.42
N LEU A 266 13.61 10.86 -10.74
CA LEU A 266 13.19 10.61 -9.36
C LEU A 266 13.90 11.59 -8.41
N GLU A 267 13.13 12.28 -7.56
CA GLU A 267 13.72 13.11 -6.51
C GLU A 267 14.53 12.25 -5.53
N LYS A 268 15.70 12.76 -5.12
CA LYS A 268 16.65 12.03 -4.25
C LYS A 268 16.05 11.55 -2.94
N LYS A 269 15.09 12.28 -2.37
CA LYS A 269 14.39 11.87 -1.14
C LYS A 269 13.58 10.58 -1.30
N SER A 270 13.19 10.27 -2.55
CA SER A 270 12.37 9.11 -2.91
C SER A 270 13.21 7.90 -3.35
N GLU A 271 14.53 8.04 -3.53
CA GLU A 271 15.41 6.89 -3.78
C GLU A 271 15.35 5.91 -2.60
N GLY A 272 15.30 4.62 -2.90
CA GLY A 272 15.27 3.54 -1.91
C GLY A 272 13.94 3.39 -1.17
N LEU A 273 12.85 4.03 -1.61
CA LEU A 273 11.52 3.82 -1.01
C LEU A 273 11.03 2.39 -1.24
N ALA A 274 11.20 1.86 -2.45
CA ALA A 274 10.68 0.55 -2.85
C ALA A 274 11.50 -0.04 -4.01
N ASN A 275 11.24 -1.29 -4.39
CA ASN A 275 11.81 -1.87 -5.61
C ASN A 275 11.35 -1.12 -6.85
N PHE A 276 10.07 -0.71 -6.88
CA PHE A 276 9.48 0.13 -7.92
C PHE A 276 8.80 1.35 -7.29
N ILE A 277 9.03 2.52 -7.88
CA ILE A 277 8.53 3.79 -7.36
C ILE A 277 7.68 4.44 -8.45
N ILE A 278 6.38 4.59 -8.18
CA ILE A 278 5.42 5.28 -9.02
C ILE A 278 5.46 6.76 -8.64
N VAL A 279 5.86 7.59 -9.60
CA VAL A 279 5.89 9.04 -9.43
C VAL A 279 4.70 9.66 -10.14
N ILE A 280 3.90 10.40 -9.41
CA ILE A 280 2.65 11.03 -9.85
C ILE A 280 2.81 12.55 -9.78
N PRO A 281 2.25 13.32 -10.73
CA PRO A 281 2.28 14.78 -10.65
C PRO A 281 1.56 15.29 -9.39
N GLU A 282 2.18 16.18 -8.61
CA GLU A 282 1.53 16.81 -7.44
C GLU A 282 0.27 17.61 -7.79
N THR A 283 0.04 17.88 -9.08
CA THR A 283 -1.16 18.56 -9.60
C THR A 283 -2.30 17.61 -9.91
N MET A 284 -2.14 16.28 -9.65
CA MET A 284 -3.21 15.31 -9.84
C MET A 284 -4.36 15.60 -8.88
N SER A 285 -5.59 15.59 -9.41
CA SER A 285 -6.79 15.74 -8.57
C SER A 285 -6.91 14.57 -7.60
N LYS A 286 -7.36 14.88 -6.39
CA LYS A 286 -7.58 13.87 -5.35
C LYS A 286 -8.99 13.27 -5.45
N SER A 287 -9.15 12.03 -5.01
CA SER A 287 -10.45 11.33 -5.00
C SER A 287 -11.34 11.75 -3.82
N GLN A 288 -10.78 12.51 -2.85
CA GLN A 288 -11.49 13.07 -1.69
C GLN A 288 -11.19 14.56 -1.54
#